data_25ffbc287dec5fe85a3fee4f5a5bd1ac
#
_entry.id   25ffbc287dec5fe85a3fee4f5a5bd1ac
#
_cell.length_a   1.000
_cell.length_b   1.000
_cell.length_c   1.000
_cell.angle_alpha   90.00
_cell.angle_beta   90.00
_cell.angle_gamma   90.00
#
_symmetry.space_group_name_H-M   'P 1'
#
loop_
_entity.id
_entity.type
_entity.pdbx_description
1 polymer ?
#
loop_
_entity_poly.entity_id
_entity_poly.type
_entity_poly.pdbx_seq_one_letter_code
_entity_poly.pdbx_strand_id
1 'polypeptide(L)'
;RGLGDVYKRQVVLSQFGKGMVKALSYLIALVVGTALSLAFGMADFSAVASKPWLGLPKFMPYGGFDFNAAIFVPFFIAYLVAIMEALGVYQAATEIQGTKFQDRQVRYGLAGEAAGSAISSLIGGFTTTAYPQNVALLKVTDEDKTRTRVPVIIAGVVFVVLGFIPKAGAVLSLIPSPVIGGIFLPAAASLISTGFNTLRKVESDDRTQVVIGLSLLLGIALPNALSGLEGGAHVFFSNSILVGAFSVVILKALIIDLPNFIARHADERTKQAE
;
A
#
# COMPACT_ATOMS: atom_id res chain seq x y z
N ARG A 1 -16.10 23.12 1.91
CA ARG A 1 -15.25 24.09 1.16
C ARG A 1 -13.75 23.78 1.35
N GLY A 2 -13.27 23.43 2.56
CA GLY A 2 -11.85 23.14 2.81
C GLY A 2 -11.25 21.98 2.01
N LEU A 3 -12.00 20.90 1.76
CA LEU A 3 -11.56 19.72 1.00
C LEU A 3 -11.19 20.07 -0.45
N GLY A 4 -12.02 20.91 -1.09
CA GLY A 4 -11.79 21.32 -2.48
C GLY A 4 -10.54 22.18 -2.66
N ASP A 5 -10.19 22.98 -1.67
CA ASP A 5 -9.02 23.87 -1.75
C ASP A 5 -7.71 23.10 -1.53
N VAL A 6 -7.69 22.14 -0.61
CA VAL A 6 -6.51 21.25 -0.40
C VAL A 6 -6.27 20.42 -1.65
N TYR A 7 -7.31 19.79 -2.20
CA TYR A 7 -7.26 19.01 -3.43
C TYR A 7 -6.74 19.82 -4.61
N LYS A 8 -7.35 21.00 -4.87
CA LYS A 8 -6.95 21.88 -5.98
C LYS A 8 -5.48 22.28 -5.88
N ARG A 9 -5.03 22.71 -4.71
CA ARG A 9 -3.63 23.12 -4.48
C ARG A 9 -2.67 21.95 -4.68
N GLN A 10 -3.00 20.77 -4.19
CA GLN A 10 -2.16 19.60 -4.38
C GLN A 10 -2.09 19.19 -5.86
N VAL A 11 -3.21 19.14 -6.58
CA VAL A 11 -3.22 18.83 -8.01
C VAL A 11 -2.38 19.86 -8.79
N VAL A 12 -2.55 21.14 -8.50
CA VAL A 12 -1.74 22.18 -9.13
C VAL A 12 -0.24 22.00 -8.84
N LEU A 13 0.13 21.77 -7.58
CA LEU A 13 1.54 21.56 -7.21
C LEU A 13 2.13 20.27 -7.79
N SER A 14 1.36 19.20 -7.85
CA SER A 14 1.82 17.91 -8.39
C SER A 14 1.94 17.91 -9.91
N GLN A 15 1.11 18.65 -10.61
CA GLN A 15 1.11 18.72 -12.08
C GLN A 15 2.02 19.84 -12.62
N PHE A 16 2.00 21.01 -12.00
CA PHE A 16 2.72 22.20 -12.47
C PHE A 16 3.99 22.51 -11.68
N GLY A 17 4.18 21.89 -10.50
CA GLY A 17 5.39 22.04 -9.71
C GLY A 17 6.61 21.43 -10.41
N LYS A 18 7.78 22.05 -10.24
CA LYS A 18 9.06 21.55 -10.76
C LYS A 18 9.97 21.12 -9.61
N GLY A 19 10.79 20.08 -9.85
CA GLY A 19 11.81 19.61 -8.90
C GLY A 19 11.26 19.30 -7.51
N MET A 20 11.85 19.87 -6.47
CA MET A 20 11.50 19.65 -5.06
C MET A 20 10.04 20.02 -4.71
N VAL A 21 9.46 21.06 -5.33
CA VAL A 21 8.08 21.45 -5.07
C VAL A 21 7.09 20.36 -5.49
N LYS A 22 7.34 19.71 -6.61
CA LYS A 22 6.56 18.57 -7.07
C LYS A 22 6.72 17.38 -6.12
N ALA A 23 7.94 17.06 -5.72
CA ALA A 23 8.24 15.96 -4.81
C ALA A 23 7.60 16.16 -3.43
N LEU A 24 7.60 17.39 -2.91
CA LEU A 24 7.04 17.74 -1.60
C LEU A 24 5.58 18.20 -1.64
N SER A 25 4.89 18.08 -2.78
CA SER A 25 3.51 18.57 -2.96
C SER A 25 2.53 18.04 -1.90
N TYR A 26 2.68 16.77 -1.51
CA TYR A 26 1.87 16.15 -0.46
C TYR A 26 2.14 16.77 0.91
N LEU A 27 3.42 16.99 1.26
CA LEU A 27 3.81 17.60 2.53
C LEU A 27 3.35 19.06 2.59
N ILE A 28 3.51 19.82 1.51
CA ILE A 28 3.05 21.20 1.41
C ILE A 28 1.53 21.27 1.57
N ALA A 29 0.80 20.41 0.88
CA ALA A 29 -0.66 20.35 1.01
C ALA A 29 -1.10 19.99 2.44
N LEU A 30 -0.41 19.07 3.09
CA LEU A 30 -0.66 18.69 4.47
C LEU A 30 -0.45 19.89 5.43
N VAL A 31 0.70 20.55 5.34
CA VAL A 31 1.04 21.68 6.22
C VAL A 31 0.09 22.84 5.98
N VAL A 32 -0.13 23.23 4.73
CA VAL A 32 -1.03 24.35 4.40
C VAL A 32 -2.48 24.02 4.75
N GLY A 33 -2.93 22.80 4.46
CA GLY A 33 -4.28 22.34 4.80
C GLY A 33 -4.52 22.34 6.31
N THR A 34 -3.55 21.87 7.10
CA THR A 34 -3.63 21.87 8.57
C THR A 34 -3.61 23.28 9.12
N ALA A 35 -2.75 24.17 8.60
CA ALA A 35 -2.69 25.57 9.01
C ALA A 35 -4.01 26.31 8.72
N LEU A 36 -4.61 26.07 7.56
CA LEU A 36 -5.93 26.62 7.24
C LEU A 36 -7.02 26.07 8.16
N SER A 37 -7.01 24.77 8.44
CA SER A 37 -7.98 24.15 9.35
C SER A 37 -7.88 24.72 10.77
N LEU A 38 -6.68 25.05 11.22
CA LEU A 38 -6.45 25.76 12.47
C LEU A 38 -7.05 27.17 12.48
N ALA A 39 -6.81 27.92 11.41
CA ALA A 39 -7.34 29.28 11.26
C ALA A 39 -8.88 29.29 11.26
N PHE A 40 -9.53 28.21 10.82
CA PHE A 40 -10.97 28.02 10.84
C PHE A 40 -11.49 27.34 12.12
N GLY A 41 -10.64 27.10 13.14
CA GLY A 41 -11.04 26.47 14.39
C GLY A 41 -11.43 24.99 14.29
N MET A 42 -10.99 24.30 13.23
CA MET A 42 -11.31 22.89 12.99
C MET A 42 -10.31 21.92 13.66
N ALA A 43 -9.24 22.43 14.26
CA ALA A 43 -8.24 21.64 14.96
C ALA A 43 -7.90 22.33 16.29
N ASP A 44 -7.78 21.54 17.36
CA ASP A 44 -7.43 22.01 18.71
C ASP A 44 -6.06 21.45 19.11
N PHE A 45 -5.10 22.34 19.29
CA PHE A 45 -3.73 22.01 19.72
C PHE A 45 -3.55 21.88 21.23
N SER A 46 -4.59 22.10 22.03
CA SER A 46 -4.50 21.96 23.49
C SER A 46 -4.02 20.57 23.91
N ALA A 47 -4.46 19.54 23.21
CA ALA A 47 -4.04 18.16 23.44
C ALA A 47 -2.54 17.91 23.16
N VAL A 48 -1.90 18.68 22.28
CA VAL A 48 -0.44 18.59 22.02
C VAL A 48 0.35 19.17 23.18
N ALA A 49 -0.15 20.25 23.78
CA ALA A 49 0.53 20.91 24.91
C ALA A 49 0.72 19.97 26.09
N SER A 50 -0.26 19.08 26.33
CA SER A 50 -0.24 18.11 27.44
C SER A 50 0.72 16.93 27.23
N LYS A 51 1.23 16.69 26.02
CA LYS A 51 2.11 15.56 25.72
C LYS A 51 3.57 15.88 26.05
N PRO A 52 4.32 14.90 26.58
CA PRO A 52 5.74 15.09 26.84
C PRO A 52 6.54 15.20 25.53
N TRP A 53 7.72 15.84 25.62
CA TRP A 53 8.64 15.91 24.50
C TRP A 53 9.35 14.59 24.23
N LEU A 54 9.62 13.80 25.27
CA LEU A 54 10.27 12.49 25.17
C LEU A 54 9.40 11.44 25.83
N GLY A 55 9.29 10.28 25.20
CA GLY A 55 8.57 9.14 25.71
C GLY A 55 9.07 7.84 25.08
N LEU A 56 8.99 6.76 25.84
CA LEU A 56 9.28 5.43 25.32
C LEU A 56 8.02 4.80 24.74
N PRO A 57 8.13 4.09 23.60
CA PRO A 57 7.04 3.27 23.10
C PRO A 57 6.61 2.25 24.18
N LYS A 58 5.31 2.07 24.32
CA LYS A 58 4.78 1.06 25.24
C LYS A 58 4.88 -0.30 24.58
N PHE A 59 5.48 -1.26 25.27
CA PHE A 59 5.50 -2.64 24.83
C PHE A 59 4.12 -3.28 25.07
N MET A 60 3.55 -3.93 24.06
CA MET A 60 2.24 -4.58 24.07
C MET A 60 1.10 -3.70 24.66
N PRO A 61 0.84 -2.50 24.08
CA PRO A 61 -0.10 -1.54 24.66
C PRO A 61 -1.55 -2.02 24.68
N TYR A 62 -1.87 -3.03 23.89
CA TYR A 62 -3.23 -3.62 23.78
C TYR A 62 -3.40 -4.90 24.60
N GLY A 63 -2.41 -5.30 25.38
CA GLY A 63 -2.43 -6.53 26.18
C GLY A 63 -1.69 -7.70 25.53
N GLY A 64 -1.98 -8.92 25.98
CA GLY A 64 -1.37 -10.13 25.46
C GLY A 64 -1.88 -10.51 24.06
N PHE A 65 -1.24 -11.52 23.46
CA PHE A 65 -1.73 -12.09 22.21
C PHE A 65 -2.83 -13.11 22.47
N ASP A 66 -3.92 -12.96 21.74
CA ASP A 66 -4.96 -13.96 21.64
C ASP A 66 -5.07 -14.46 20.19
N PHE A 67 -5.22 -15.77 20.01
CA PHE A 67 -5.29 -16.36 18.68
C PHE A 67 -6.72 -16.70 18.33
N ASN A 68 -7.24 -16.07 17.29
CA ASN A 68 -8.55 -16.39 16.72
C ASN A 68 -8.39 -16.75 15.24
N ALA A 69 -8.62 -18.02 14.90
CA ALA A 69 -8.46 -18.52 13.53
C ALA A 69 -9.36 -17.81 12.52
N ALA A 70 -10.60 -17.41 12.92
CA ALA A 70 -11.53 -16.70 12.04
C ALA A 70 -11.04 -15.30 11.64
N ILE A 71 -10.22 -14.69 12.48
CA ILE A 71 -9.57 -13.40 12.19
C ILE A 71 -8.22 -13.64 11.50
N PHE A 72 -7.44 -14.62 11.97
CA PHE A 72 -6.10 -14.89 11.45
C PHE A 72 -6.12 -15.21 9.96
N VAL A 73 -7.03 -16.07 9.48
CA VAL A 73 -7.05 -16.51 8.08
C VAL A 73 -7.23 -15.36 7.09
N PRO A 74 -8.23 -14.47 7.24
CA PRO A 74 -8.36 -13.30 6.37
C PRO A 74 -7.15 -12.37 6.40
N PHE A 75 -6.56 -12.13 7.58
CA PHE A 75 -5.35 -11.30 7.70
C PHE A 75 -4.14 -11.95 7.05
N PHE A 76 -3.98 -13.27 7.18
CA PHE A 76 -2.91 -14.01 6.50
C PHE A 76 -3.02 -13.89 4.97
N ILE A 77 -4.24 -14.03 4.43
CA ILE A 77 -4.49 -13.86 2.99
C ILE A 77 -4.21 -12.41 2.58
N ALA A 78 -4.63 -11.41 3.36
CA ALA A 78 -4.32 -10.01 3.11
C ALA A 78 -2.80 -9.76 3.07
N TYR A 79 -2.05 -10.43 3.95
CA TYR A 79 -0.60 -10.31 3.98
C TYR A 79 0.06 -10.96 2.74
N LEU A 80 -0.47 -12.06 2.24
CA LEU A 80 0.00 -12.64 0.97
C LEU A 80 -0.19 -11.68 -0.21
N VAL A 81 -1.31 -10.96 -0.25
CA VAL A 81 -1.57 -9.91 -1.26
C VAL A 81 -0.58 -8.75 -1.10
N ALA A 82 -0.31 -8.31 0.14
CA ALA A 82 0.68 -7.28 0.42
C ALA A 82 2.10 -7.69 -0.03
N ILE A 83 2.46 -8.96 0.13
CA ILE A 83 3.72 -9.51 -0.41
C ILE A 83 3.79 -9.37 -1.94
N MET A 84 2.71 -9.68 -2.66
CA MET A 84 2.67 -9.51 -4.11
C MET A 84 2.81 -8.05 -4.52
N GLU A 85 2.18 -7.12 -3.79
CA GLU A 85 2.35 -5.68 -3.99
C GLU A 85 3.80 -5.26 -3.75
N ALA A 86 4.43 -5.70 -2.66
CA ALA A 86 5.82 -5.41 -2.34
C ALA A 86 6.79 -5.90 -3.44
N LEU A 87 6.55 -7.09 -4.01
CA LEU A 87 7.33 -7.60 -5.15
C LEU A 87 7.26 -6.67 -6.35
N GLY A 88 6.07 -6.14 -6.67
CA GLY A 88 5.88 -5.16 -7.74
C GLY A 88 6.64 -3.85 -7.47
N VAL A 89 6.64 -3.39 -6.23
CA VAL A 89 7.41 -2.19 -5.81
C VAL A 89 8.91 -2.43 -5.91
N TYR A 90 9.40 -3.59 -5.48
CA TYR A 90 10.84 -3.96 -5.60
C TYR A 90 11.27 -4.03 -7.05
N GLN A 91 10.47 -4.63 -7.92
CA GLN A 91 10.73 -4.66 -9.35
C GLN A 91 10.82 -3.25 -9.94
N ALA A 92 9.85 -2.39 -9.65
CA ALA A 92 9.85 -1.01 -10.11
C ALA A 92 11.07 -0.22 -9.58
N ALA A 93 11.48 -0.45 -8.34
CA ALA A 93 12.67 0.16 -7.77
C ALA A 93 13.96 -0.29 -8.49
N THR A 94 14.09 -1.59 -8.80
CA THR A 94 15.25 -2.10 -9.56
C THR A 94 15.29 -1.59 -10.99
N GLU A 95 14.14 -1.41 -11.64
CA GLU A 95 14.05 -0.79 -12.97
C GLU A 95 14.58 0.65 -12.96
N ILE A 96 14.22 1.45 -11.93
CA ILE A 96 14.72 2.83 -11.78
C ILE A 96 16.23 2.86 -11.53
N GLN A 97 16.72 1.93 -10.70
CA GLN A 97 18.15 1.80 -10.40
C GLN A 97 18.98 1.26 -11.59
N GLY A 98 18.33 0.72 -12.62
CA GLY A 98 18.99 0.04 -13.72
C GLY A 98 19.69 -1.25 -13.31
N THR A 99 19.25 -1.88 -12.22
CA THR A 99 19.78 -3.14 -11.71
C THR A 99 18.86 -4.31 -12.06
N LYS A 100 19.39 -5.55 -12.02
CA LYS A 100 18.56 -6.73 -12.25
C LYS A 100 17.79 -7.08 -10.99
N PHE A 101 16.52 -7.44 -11.14
CA PHE A 101 15.71 -7.99 -10.07
C PHE A 101 16.26 -9.38 -9.68
N GLN A 102 16.63 -9.56 -8.42
CA GLN A 102 17.29 -10.77 -7.94
C GLN A 102 16.52 -11.37 -6.75
N ASP A 103 16.47 -12.69 -6.67
CA ASP A 103 15.85 -13.44 -5.56
C ASP A 103 16.42 -13.05 -4.18
N ARG A 104 17.71 -12.72 -4.13
CA ARG A 104 18.34 -12.26 -2.91
C ARG A 104 17.74 -10.97 -2.39
N GLN A 105 17.48 -10.02 -3.27
CA GLN A 105 16.85 -8.71 -2.92
C GLN A 105 15.43 -8.93 -2.42
N VAL A 106 14.68 -9.83 -3.06
CA VAL A 106 13.32 -10.20 -2.65
C VAL A 106 13.33 -10.77 -1.24
N ARG A 107 14.18 -11.78 -0.99
CA ARG A 107 14.25 -12.45 0.34
C ARG A 107 14.61 -11.48 1.45
N TYR A 108 15.62 -10.63 1.26
CA TYR A 108 16.02 -9.67 2.28
C TYR A 108 15.02 -8.50 2.42
N GLY A 109 14.37 -8.08 1.34
CA GLY A 109 13.31 -7.08 1.38
C GLY A 109 12.12 -7.57 2.21
N LEU A 110 11.57 -8.73 1.87
CA LEU A 110 10.45 -9.33 2.60
C LEU A 110 10.81 -9.65 4.07
N ALA A 111 12.03 -10.16 4.32
CA ALA A 111 12.48 -10.39 5.69
C ALA A 111 12.56 -9.08 6.50
N GLY A 112 13.03 -7.99 5.88
CA GLY A 112 13.06 -6.68 6.51
C GLY A 112 11.65 -6.12 6.81
N GLU A 113 10.72 -6.24 5.86
CA GLU A 113 9.33 -5.86 6.07
C GLU A 113 8.65 -6.69 7.17
N ALA A 114 8.87 -8.00 7.16
CA ALA A 114 8.32 -8.89 8.19
C ALA A 114 8.88 -8.56 9.59
N ALA A 115 10.19 -8.34 9.70
CA ALA A 115 10.83 -7.94 10.96
C ALA A 115 10.32 -6.57 11.43
N GLY A 116 10.23 -5.59 10.52
CA GLY A 116 9.68 -4.27 10.82
C GLY A 116 8.22 -4.33 11.28
N SER A 117 7.40 -5.13 10.59
CA SER A 117 5.99 -5.35 10.96
C SER A 117 5.85 -6.04 12.31
N ALA A 118 6.68 -7.03 12.62
CA ALA A 118 6.68 -7.71 13.92
C ALA A 118 7.05 -6.74 15.05
N ILE A 119 8.12 -5.96 14.88
CA ILE A 119 8.53 -4.94 15.86
C ILE A 119 7.42 -3.88 16.01
N SER A 120 6.86 -3.39 14.91
CA SER A 120 5.77 -2.42 14.93
C SER A 120 4.57 -2.94 15.71
N SER A 121 4.15 -4.18 15.47
CA SER A 121 3.02 -4.81 16.18
C SER A 121 3.28 -4.96 17.69
N LEU A 122 4.53 -5.26 18.10
CA LEU A 122 4.90 -5.35 19.51
C LEU A 122 4.80 -4.01 20.25
N ILE A 123 4.97 -2.90 19.56
CA ILE A 123 4.83 -1.55 20.13
C ILE A 123 3.49 -0.90 19.82
N GLY A 124 2.52 -1.68 19.33
CA GLY A 124 1.14 -1.24 19.06
C GLY A 124 0.96 -0.48 17.76
N GLY A 125 1.91 -0.58 16.83
CA GLY A 125 1.80 -0.04 15.48
C GLY A 125 1.16 -1.04 14.51
N PHE A 126 0.96 -0.59 13.28
CA PHE A 126 0.47 -1.41 12.17
C PHE A 126 1.61 -2.12 11.45
N THR A 127 1.25 -3.15 10.67
CA THR A 127 2.17 -3.80 9.74
C THR A 127 2.66 -2.79 8.69
N THR A 128 3.91 -2.95 8.27
CA THR A 128 4.55 -2.09 7.27
C THR A 128 4.69 -2.83 5.94
N THR A 129 4.57 -2.13 4.83
CA THR A 129 4.79 -2.64 3.48
C THR A 129 5.50 -1.59 2.62
N ALA A 130 6.06 -2.02 1.49
CA ALA A 130 6.67 -1.11 0.53
C ALA A 130 5.61 -0.26 -0.18
N TYR A 131 5.88 1.03 -0.37
CA TYR A 131 4.95 1.98 -0.97
C TYR A 131 5.40 2.40 -2.37
N PRO A 132 4.56 2.22 -3.41
CA PRO A 132 4.89 2.59 -4.80
C PRO A 132 5.24 4.07 -4.97
N GLN A 133 4.64 4.95 -4.17
CA GLN A 133 4.90 6.39 -4.19
C GLN A 133 6.35 6.73 -3.85
N ASN A 134 7.00 5.96 -2.99
CA ASN A 134 8.40 6.14 -2.63
C ASN A 134 9.34 5.84 -3.80
N VAL A 135 8.96 4.93 -4.69
CA VAL A 135 9.71 4.61 -5.91
C VAL A 135 9.76 5.81 -6.86
N ALA A 136 8.64 6.52 -7.00
CA ALA A 136 8.58 7.75 -7.79
C ALA A 136 9.45 8.85 -7.16
N LEU A 137 9.50 8.95 -5.84
CA LEU A 137 10.32 9.91 -5.12
C LEU A 137 11.82 9.61 -5.29
N LEU A 138 12.24 8.35 -5.24
CA LEU A 138 13.61 7.93 -5.51
C LEU A 138 14.10 8.40 -6.89
N LYS A 139 13.23 8.34 -7.90
CA LYS A 139 13.54 8.79 -9.25
C LYS A 139 13.88 10.29 -9.33
N VAL A 140 13.30 11.10 -8.45
CA VAL A 140 13.50 12.56 -8.43
C VAL A 140 14.73 12.96 -7.60
N THR A 141 15.06 12.17 -6.58
CA THR A 141 16.12 12.51 -5.61
C THR A 141 17.48 11.92 -5.94
N ASP A 142 17.55 10.94 -6.83
CA ASP A 142 18.79 10.22 -7.14
C ASP A 142 19.21 10.42 -8.59
N GLU A 143 19.93 11.52 -8.85
CA GLU A 143 20.63 11.72 -10.14
C GLU A 143 21.77 10.72 -10.31
N ASP A 144 22.35 10.25 -9.21
CA ASP A 144 23.45 9.29 -9.17
C ASP A 144 22.91 7.93 -8.65
N LYS A 145 22.45 7.07 -9.56
CA LYS A 145 21.78 5.78 -9.33
C LYS A 145 22.40 4.84 -8.27
N THR A 146 23.55 5.23 -7.71
CA THR A 146 24.32 4.43 -6.75
C THR A 146 23.96 4.66 -5.29
N ARG A 147 23.20 5.72 -4.94
CA ARG A 147 22.94 6.13 -3.55
C ARG A 147 21.51 5.96 -3.04
N THR A 148 20.68 5.18 -3.73
CA THR A 148 19.27 5.00 -3.40
C THR A 148 18.98 4.50 -1.97
N ARG A 149 19.93 3.81 -1.32
CA ARG A 149 19.76 3.30 0.05
C ARG A 149 19.88 4.39 1.13
N VAL A 150 20.72 5.41 0.89
CA VAL A 150 21.01 6.43 1.90
C VAL A 150 19.79 7.25 2.27
N PRO A 151 18.99 7.79 1.34
CA PRO A 151 17.76 8.51 1.69
C PRO A 151 16.77 7.65 2.48
N VAL A 152 16.63 6.37 2.15
CA VAL A 152 15.72 5.46 2.84
C VAL A 152 16.20 5.19 4.29
N ILE A 153 17.51 4.98 4.47
CA ILE A 153 18.10 4.81 5.82
C ILE A 153 17.90 6.08 6.66
N ILE A 154 18.16 7.24 6.09
CA ILE A 154 17.97 8.53 6.78
C ILE A 154 16.49 8.69 7.19
N ALA A 155 15.56 8.41 6.27
CA ALA A 155 14.14 8.45 6.57
C ALA A 155 13.77 7.49 7.72
N GLY A 156 14.29 6.27 7.69
CA GLY A 156 14.10 5.29 8.77
C GLY A 156 14.60 5.79 10.12
N VAL A 157 15.80 6.37 10.16
CA VAL A 157 16.36 6.97 11.39
C VAL A 157 15.48 8.12 11.87
N VAL A 158 15.03 9.00 10.98
CA VAL A 158 14.13 10.11 11.33
C VAL A 158 12.82 9.57 11.94
N PHE A 159 12.22 8.53 11.35
CA PHE A 159 11.00 7.92 11.91
C PHE A 159 11.23 7.30 13.28
N VAL A 160 12.36 6.63 13.50
CA VAL A 160 12.72 6.09 14.81
C VAL A 160 12.85 7.21 15.83
N VAL A 161 13.54 8.30 15.51
CA VAL A 161 13.67 9.47 16.40
C VAL A 161 12.30 10.10 16.69
N LEU A 162 11.46 10.27 15.68
CA LEU A 162 10.10 10.79 15.85
C LEU A 162 9.23 9.89 16.73
N GLY A 163 9.47 8.58 16.72
CA GLY A 163 8.79 7.61 17.59
C GLY A 163 9.03 7.83 19.09
N PHE A 164 10.16 8.46 19.45
CA PHE A 164 10.46 8.86 20.82
C PHE A 164 9.92 10.25 21.20
N ILE A 165 9.22 10.93 20.29
CA ILE A 165 8.66 12.27 20.49
C ILE A 165 7.12 12.21 20.47
N PRO A 166 6.44 11.93 21.61
CA PRO A 166 4.97 11.84 21.65
C PRO A 166 4.26 13.10 21.15
N LYS A 167 4.87 14.27 21.31
CA LYS A 167 4.36 15.53 20.75
C LYS A 167 4.28 15.50 19.23
N ALA A 168 5.26 14.92 18.54
CA ALA A 168 5.23 14.79 17.07
C ALA A 168 4.06 13.91 16.61
N GLY A 169 3.85 12.76 17.28
CA GLY A 169 2.70 11.90 17.05
C GLY A 169 1.36 12.61 17.30
N ALA A 170 1.26 13.39 18.38
CA ALA A 170 0.08 14.17 18.71
C ALA A 170 -0.22 15.24 17.63
N VAL A 171 0.79 15.94 17.11
CA VAL A 171 0.63 16.91 16.01
C VAL A 171 0.08 16.21 14.76
N LEU A 172 0.63 15.04 14.40
CA LEU A 172 0.14 14.28 13.25
C LEU A 172 -1.29 13.79 13.45
N SER A 173 -1.67 13.41 14.66
CA SER A 173 -3.03 12.96 15.01
C SER A 173 -4.08 14.09 14.95
N LEU A 174 -3.66 15.34 14.97
CA LEU A 174 -4.54 16.50 14.89
C LEU A 174 -4.86 16.94 13.47
N ILE A 175 -4.26 16.29 12.46
CA ILE A 175 -4.55 16.61 11.07
C ILE A 175 -6.03 16.30 10.80
N PRO A 176 -6.85 17.29 10.44
CA PRO A 176 -8.28 17.08 10.26
C PRO A 176 -8.57 16.13 9.11
N SER A 177 -9.60 15.28 9.26
CA SER A 177 -10.03 14.33 8.23
C SER A 177 -10.24 14.96 6.85
N PRO A 178 -10.77 16.21 6.70
CA PRO A 178 -10.87 16.86 5.40
C PRO A 178 -9.52 17.10 4.71
N VAL A 179 -8.46 17.39 5.48
CA VAL A 179 -7.10 17.57 4.94
C VAL A 179 -6.56 16.23 4.42
N ILE A 180 -6.70 15.18 5.24
CA ILE A 180 -6.30 13.81 4.88
C ILE A 180 -7.06 13.37 3.61
N GLY A 181 -8.39 13.52 3.58
CA GLY A 181 -9.20 13.18 2.42
C GLY A 181 -8.80 13.93 1.15
N GLY A 182 -8.48 15.24 1.28
CA GLY A 182 -7.99 16.04 0.17
C GLY A 182 -6.68 15.55 -0.43
N ILE A 183 -5.78 15.01 0.40
CA ILE A 183 -4.50 14.42 -0.01
C ILE A 183 -4.69 13.03 -0.62
N PHE A 184 -5.64 12.25 -0.09
CA PHE A 184 -5.90 10.89 -0.58
C PHE A 184 -6.44 10.85 -2.01
N LEU A 185 -7.19 11.84 -2.46
CA LEU A 185 -7.76 11.85 -3.81
C LEU A 185 -6.71 11.78 -4.93
N PRO A 186 -5.69 12.66 -4.97
CA PRO A 186 -4.63 12.55 -5.98
C PRO A 186 -3.75 11.30 -5.79
N ALA A 187 -3.56 10.84 -4.55
CA ALA A 187 -2.84 9.60 -4.27
C ALA A 187 -3.60 8.40 -4.87
N ALA A 188 -4.91 8.32 -4.65
CA ALA A 188 -5.75 7.28 -5.24
C ALA A 188 -5.73 7.32 -6.78
N ALA A 189 -5.81 8.50 -7.39
CA ALA A 189 -5.69 8.67 -8.83
C ALA A 189 -4.33 8.16 -9.36
N SER A 190 -3.25 8.44 -8.63
CA SER A 190 -1.91 7.93 -8.97
C SER A 190 -1.83 6.40 -8.87
N LEU A 191 -2.42 5.81 -7.82
CA LEU A 191 -2.47 4.35 -7.64
C LEU A 191 -3.27 3.68 -8.76
N ILE A 192 -4.43 4.21 -9.13
CA ILE A 192 -5.24 3.73 -10.26
C ILE A 192 -4.42 3.78 -11.55
N SER A 193 -3.73 4.90 -11.83
CA SER A 193 -2.87 5.04 -12.99
C SER A 193 -1.74 3.99 -13.01
N THR A 194 -1.12 3.74 -11.86
CA THR A 194 -0.08 2.71 -11.70
C THR A 194 -0.65 1.31 -11.97
N GLY A 195 -1.85 1.00 -11.45
CA GLY A 195 -2.57 -0.24 -11.72
C GLY A 195 -2.80 -0.46 -13.22
N PHE A 196 -3.32 0.54 -13.93
CA PHE A 196 -3.50 0.47 -15.39
C PHE A 196 -2.19 0.28 -16.15
N ASN A 197 -1.11 0.95 -15.73
CA ASN A 197 0.20 0.78 -16.37
C ASN A 197 0.78 -0.63 -16.12
N THR A 198 0.49 -1.24 -14.98
CA THR A 198 0.88 -2.62 -14.69
C THR A 198 0.08 -3.60 -15.54
N LEU A 199 -1.24 -3.41 -15.66
CA LEU A 199 -2.10 -4.25 -16.50
C LEU A 199 -1.72 -4.19 -17.97
N ARG A 200 -1.24 -3.05 -18.49
CA ARG A 200 -0.74 -2.93 -19.87
C ARG A 200 0.49 -3.79 -20.17
N LYS A 201 1.23 -4.23 -19.18
CA LYS A 201 2.40 -5.12 -19.35
C LYS A 201 2.02 -6.60 -19.43
N VAL A 202 0.77 -6.93 -19.12
CA VAL A 202 0.26 -8.31 -19.19
C VAL A 202 -0.12 -8.62 -20.62
N GLU A 203 0.26 -9.80 -21.11
CA GLU A 203 -0.19 -10.29 -22.42
C GLU A 203 -1.72 -10.36 -22.44
N SER A 204 -2.30 -9.65 -23.40
CA SER A 204 -3.73 -9.42 -23.45
C SER A 204 -4.36 -10.36 -24.48
N ASP A 205 -4.57 -11.62 -24.07
CA ASP A 205 -5.44 -12.55 -24.78
C ASP A 205 -6.87 -12.47 -24.22
N ASP A 206 -7.85 -12.99 -24.94
CA ASP A 206 -9.27 -12.92 -24.58
C ASP A 206 -9.54 -13.53 -23.18
N ARG A 207 -8.86 -14.63 -22.85
CA ARG A 207 -9.02 -15.32 -21.56
C ARG A 207 -8.49 -14.46 -20.41
N THR A 208 -7.33 -13.86 -20.60
CA THR A 208 -6.72 -12.96 -19.61
C THR A 208 -7.60 -11.72 -19.38
N GLN A 209 -8.18 -11.15 -20.45
CA GLN A 209 -9.11 -10.03 -20.33
C GLN A 209 -10.36 -10.39 -19.54
N VAL A 210 -10.94 -11.57 -19.78
CA VAL A 210 -12.09 -12.07 -19.02
C VAL A 210 -11.73 -12.25 -17.54
N VAL A 211 -10.56 -12.83 -17.22
CA VAL A 211 -10.09 -13.00 -15.85
C VAL A 211 -9.96 -11.65 -15.14
N ILE A 212 -9.32 -10.68 -15.79
CA ILE A 212 -9.14 -9.33 -15.25
C ILE A 212 -10.49 -8.65 -15.02
N GLY A 213 -11.37 -8.65 -16.03
CA GLY A 213 -12.67 -7.99 -15.97
C GLY A 213 -13.58 -8.57 -14.88
N LEU A 214 -13.70 -9.91 -14.83
CA LEU A 214 -14.50 -10.58 -13.81
C LEU A 214 -13.93 -10.39 -12.41
N SER A 215 -12.62 -10.43 -12.25
CA SER A 215 -11.99 -10.23 -10.93
C SER A 215 -12.21 -8.82 -10.39
N LEU A 216 -12.11 -7.80 -11.25
CA LEU A 216 -12.43 -6.42 -10.87
C LEU A 216 -13.92 -6.26 -10.51
N LEU A 217 -14.79 -6.85 -11.31
CA LEU A 217 -16.24 -6.84 -11.05
C LEU A 217 -16.57 -7.49 -9.70
N LEU A 218 -16.04 -8.68 -9.45
CA LEU A 218 -16.24 -9.41 -8.19
C LEU A 218 -15.67 -8.65 -7.00
N GLY A 219 -14.47 -8.07 -7.13
CA GLY A 219 -13.84 -7.27 -6.08
C GLY A 219 -14.64 -6.02 -5.70
N ILE A 220 -15.40 -5.44 -6.62
CA ILE A 220 -16.25 -4.27 -6.36
C ILE A 220 -17.64 -4.70 -5.89
N ALA A 221 -18.24 -5.71 -6.51
CA ALA A 221 -19.64 -6.07 -6.29
C ALA A 221 -19.87 -6.95 -5.04
N LEU A 222 -19.02 -7.97 -4.81
CA LEU A 222 -19.21 -8.93 -3.73
C LEU A 222 -19.18 -8.31 -2.33
N PRO A 223 -18.29 -7.36 -1.99
CA PRO A 223 -18.29 -6.73 -0.67
C PRO A 223 -19.63 -6.09 -0.31
N ASN A 224 -20.27 -5.45 -1.28
CA ASN A 224 -21.58 -4.84 -1.08
C ASN A 224 -22.71 -5.89 -1.03
N ALA A 225 -22.66 -6.88 -1.92
CA ALA A 225 -23.68 -7.94 -2.00
C ALA A 225 -23.69 -8.85 -0.77
N LEU A 226 -22.53 -9.06 -0.15
CA LEU A 226 -22.32 -9.95 0.99
C LEU A 226 -22.12 -9.21 2.32
N SER A 227 -22.50 -7.95 2.39
CA SER A 227 -22.38 -7.10 3.61
C SER A 227 -23.15 -7.63 4.82
N GLY A 228 -24.15 -8.50 4.63
CA GLY A 228 -24.93 -9.12 5.69
C GLY A 228 -24.29 -10.37 6.31
N LEU A 229 -23.11 -10.81 5.86
CA LEU A 229 -22.39 -11.92 6.47
C LEU A 229 -21.82 -11.53 7.83
N GLU A 230 -21.65 -12.53 8.72
CA GLU A 230 -21.05 -12.33 10.04
C GLU A 230 -19.76 -13.14 10.21
N GLY A 231 -18.96 -12.79 11.25
CA GLY A 231 -17.74 -13.51 11.61
C GLY A 231 -16.61 -13.39 10.61
N GLY A 232 -15.81 -14.44 10.46
CA GLY A 232 -14.63 -14.46 9.56
C GLY A 232 -14.98 -14.29 8.09
N ALA A 233 -16.16 -14.75 7.66
CA ALA A 233 -16.66 -14.57 6.31
C ALA A 233 -16.90 -13.07 6.00
N HIS A 234 -17.46 -12.32 6.94
CA HIS A 234 -17.62 -10.88 6.81
C HIS A 234 -16.27 -10.19 6.62
N VAL A 235 -15.27 -10.51 7.45
CA VAL A 235 -13.92 -9.90 7.35
C VAL A 235 -13.30 -10.13 5.97
N PHE A 236 -13.46 -11.31 5.39
CA PHE A 236 -12.94 -11.62 4.07
C PHE A 236 -13.71 -10.89 2.96
N PHE A 237 -15.04 -11.07 2.93
CA PHE A 237 -15.86 -10.56 1.83
C PHE A 237 -16.12 -9.05 1.90
N SER A 238 -15.94 -8.39 3.04
CA SER A 238 -16.03 -6.93 3.14
C SER A 238 -14.82 -6.21 2.54
N ASN A 239 -13.72 -6.93 2.25
CA ASN A 239 -12.50 -6.35 1.71
C ASN A 239 -12.39 -6.55 0.20
N SER A 240 -12.61 -5.48 -0.57
CA SER A 240 -12.56 -5.49 -2.04
C SER A 240 -11.21 -5.99 -2.60
N ILE A 241 -10.10 -5.70 -1.92
CA ILE A 241 -8.75 -6.11 -2.36
C ILE A 241 -8.60 -7.63 -2.22
N LEU A 242 -9.03 -8.19 -1.08
CA LEU A 242 -8.98 -9.64 -0.86
C LEU A 242 -9.86 -10.38 -1.86
N VAL A 243 -11.10 -9.95 -2.02
CA VAL A 243 -12.04 -10.56 -2.96
C VAL A 243 -11.51 -10.49 -4.38
N GLY A 244 -11.01 -9.32 -4.83
CA GLY A 244 -10.45 -9.15 -6.16
C GLY A 244 -9.22 -10.03 -6.40
N ALA A 245 -8.26 -10.03 -5.48
CA ALA A 245 -7.05 -10.84 -5.59
C ALA A 245 -7.34 -12.35 -5.61
N PHE A 246 -8.24 -12.81 -4.74
CA PHE A 246 -8.65 -14.21 -4.71
C PHE A 246 -9.39 -14.61 -5.98
N SER A 247 -10.24 -13.73 -6.50
CA SER A 247 -10.96 -13.94 -7.76
C SER A 247 -9.98 -14.08 -8.94
N VAL A 248 -8.91 -13.26 -9.01
CA VAL A 248 -7.87 -13.40 -10.04
C VAL A 248 -7.23 -14.78 -9.99
N VAL A 249 -6.84 -15.24 -8.79
CA VAL A 249 -6.17 -16.55 -8.63
C VAL A 249 -7.09 -17.69 -9.04
N ILE A 250 -8.33 -17.69 -8.56
CA ILE A 250 -9.30 -18.75 -8.88
C ILE A 250 -9.69 -18.73 -10.36
N LEU A 251 -10.02 -17.56 -10.89
CA LEU A 251 -10.43 -17.46 -12.30
C LEU A 251 -9.27 -17.79 -13.25
N LYS A 252 -8.04 -17.36 -12.94
CA LYS A 252 -6.87 -17.76 -13.71
C LYS A 252 -6.68 -19.27 -13.68
N ALA A 253 -6.75 -19.90 -12.52
CA ALA A 253 -6.62 -21.34 -12.37
C ALA A 253 -7.69 -22.08 -13.19
N LEU A 254 -8.95 -21.63 -13.18
CA LEU A 254 -10.05 -22.29 -13.86
C LEU A 254 -10.09 -22.01 -15.37
N ILE A 255 -9.83 -20.78 -15.80
CA ILE A 255 -10.02 -20.35 -17.21
C ILE A 255 -8.75 -20.53 -18.03
N ILE A 256 -7.57 -20.40 -17.42
CA ILE A 256 -6.28 -20.45 -18.12
C ILE A 256 -5.50 -21.73 -17.78
N ASP A 257 -5.21 -21.96 -16.49
CA ASP A 257 -4.25 -23.00 -16.10
C ASP A 257 -4.85 -24.40 -16.27
N LEU A 258 -6.08 -24.65 -15.86
CA LEU A 258 -6.74 -25.96 -15.95
C LEU A 258 -6.96 -26.42 -17.40
N PRO A 259 -7.50 -25.61 -18.34
CA PRO A 259 -7.60 -25.99 -19.73
C PRO A 259 -6.26 -26.27 -20.38
N ASN A 260 -5.23 -25.46 -20.08
CA ASN A 260 -3.88 -25.67 -20.60
C ASN A 260 -3.24 -26.97 -20.07
N PHE A 261 -3.49 -27.29 -18.80
CA PHE A 261 -3.03 -28.54 -18.20
C PHE A 261 -3.68 -29.76 -18.86
N ILE A 262 -5.01 -29.72 -19.09
CA ILE A 262 -5.75 -30.80 -19.75
C ILE A 262 -5.26 -30.99 -21.19
N ALA A 263 -5.07 -29.88 -21.94
CA ALA A 263 -4.58 -29.93 -23.31
C ALA A 263 -3.18 -30.54 -23.43
N ARG A 264 -2.25 -30.19 -22.53
CA ARG A 264 -0.89 -30.77 -22.50
C ARG A 264 -0.90 -32.27 -22.25
N HIS A 265 -1.71 -32.74 -21.30
CA HIS A 265 -1.79 -34.18 -20.99
C HIS A 265 -2.49 -34.98 -22.08
N ALA A 266 -3.41 -34.38 -22.84
CA ALA A 266 -4.01 -35.01 -24.00
C ALA A 266 -2.98 -35.20 -25.14
N ASP A 267 -2.15 -34.19 -25.42
CA ASP A 267 -1.11 -34.22 -26.44
C ASP A 267 0.01 -35.24 -26.11
N GLU A 268 0.40 -35.33 -24.81
CA GLU A 268 1.36 -36.35 -24.36
C GLU A 268 0.85 -37.79 -24.53
N ARG A 269 -0.43 -38.04 -24.27
CA ARG A 269 -1.06 -39.36 -24.48
C ARG A 269 -1.14 -39.75 -25.96
N THR A 270 -1.39 -38.78 -26.82
CA THR A 270 -1.44 -39.03 -28.28
C THR A 270 -0.04 -39.37 -28.79
N LYS A 271 1.01 -38.68 -28.36
CA LYS A 271 2.42 -38.97 -28.71
C LYS A 271 2.96 -40.28 -28.18
N GLN A 272 2.39 -40.86 -27.11
CA GLN A 272 2.76 -42.17 -26.58
C GLN A 272 2.03 -43.34 -27.27
N ALA A 273 0.96 -43.01 -27.99
CA ALA A 273 0.16 -44.01 -28.71
C ALA A 273 0.56 -44.18 -30.20
N GLU A 274 1.38 -43.26 -30.74
CA GLU A 274 2.09 -43.38 -32.00
C GLU A 274 3.45 -44.05 -31.86
#